data_7423db0c456c0163e53e64f53463b202
#
_entry.id   7423db0c456c0163e53e64f53463b202
#
_cell.length_a   1.000
_cell.length_b   1.000
_cell.length_c   1.000
_cell.angle_alpha   90.00
_cell.angle_beta   90.00
_cell.angle_gamma   90.00
#
_symmetry.space_group_name_H-M   'P 1'
#
loop_
_entity.id
_entity.type
_entity.pdbx_description
1 polymer ?
#
loop_
_entity_poly.entity_id
_entity_poly.type
_entity_poly.pdbx_seq_one_letter_code
_entity_poly.pdbx_strand_id
1 'polypeptide(L)'
;MDGIVGVYGIGDSELVNKAFLATGACQHRGKASTGLAIGNSKGIHIYKGLGRIAEVIDFNIISTFQDLEPTAAIGKIGYTKRKISEKVNTEPIEISPRTDTGYQVVLTMDGYLIKEDDLRAELDPDYRFETSNKTEIVGALLHKYISSQGISFEVGAMLVDKLHGRATFALTALVYDGKETYLITLNDDRAFEPFCFGTIDGTFVASSESCSHRRLGGFIEKEYNGAEMTICSPNGYETKQLREETMLPDIFQGVYFGNVASVFRGKEIFQIRQELGLELVNQYKTSKADIVIPNPESGWGVTVGIAKGLKKKLYPALIKLPQAVRTFQEGESRMRRKEVGLKFGGIDSLLKGKSIAMGDDSIVRGSVSEGGSVWVVYNAGAKYLEFWISYGPMFFPSFKEWHRGVECLHELAAQRAFVDENPYEKSLEEVNEAMAKLVGVNEVKYNTLEGIRNVAGEGSFQALDASYPISKEFWPDWLLRECDRFNHK
;
A
#
# COMPACT_ATOMS: atom_id res chain seq x y z
N MET A 1 -0.42 -4.54 0.42
CA MET A 1 0.52 -3.46 0.70
C MET A 1 0.92 -3.58 2.13
N ASP A 2 2.18 -3.62 2.31
CA ASP A 2 2.76 -3.87 3.61
C ASP A 2 3.36 -2.57 4.15
N GLY A 3 3.71 -2.53 5.42
CA GLY A 3 4.48 -1.45 6.03
C GLY A 3 5.84 -1.97 6.45
N ILE A 4 6.90 -1.31 6.03
CA ILE A 4 8.28 -1.63 6.44
C ILE A 4 8.94 -0.43 7.10
N VAL A 5 9.85 -0.70 8.03
CA VAL A 5 10.62 0.30 8.77
C VAL A 5 12.04 -0.19 8.96
N GLY A 6 13.02 0.71 8.84
CA GLY A 6 14.40 0.51 9.23
C GLY A 6 14.86 1.63 10.16
N VAL A 7 15.56 1.29 11.23
CA VAL A 7 16.08 2.25 12.21
C VAL A 7 17.54 1.93 12.49
N TYR A 8 18.40 2.95 12.52
CA TYR A 8 19.82 2.81 12.84
C TYR A 8 20.32 3.95 13.72
N GLY A 9 20.89 3.61 14.88
CA GLY A 9 21.41 4.61 15.81
C GLY A 9 22.31 3.98 16.88
N ILE A 10 23.59 4.34 16.87
CA ILE A 10 24.56 3.85 17.86
C ILE A 10 24.35 4.58 19.18
N GLY A 11 24.23 3.81 20.26
CA GLY A 11 24.03 4.35 21.60
C GLY A 11 22.65 4.98 21.85
N ASP A 12 21.71 4.78 20.95
CA ASP A 12 20.33 5.24 21.11
C ASP A 12 19.55 4.29 22.02
N SER A 13 19.36 4.65 23.27
CA SER A 13 18.60 3.87 24.25
C SER A 13 17.11 3.73 23.89
N GLU A 14 16.57 4.57 23.00
CA GLU A 14 15.20 4.56 22.56
C GLU A 14 15.00 3.83 21.21
N LEU A 15 16.04 3.21 20.63
CA LEU A 15 16.03 2.63 19.29
C LEU A 15 14.90 1.62 19.11
N VAL A 16 14.67 0.71 20.07
CA VAL A 16 13.59 -0.27 20.01
C VAL A 16 12.22 0.38 20.09
N ASN A 17 12.05 1.39 20.94
CA ASN A 17 10.81 2.16 21.03
C ASN A 17 10.54 2.93 19.73
N LYS A 18 11.57 3.55 19.13
CA LYS A 18 11.46 4.20 17.81
C LYS A 18 11.03 3.20 16.74
N ALA A 19 11.65 2.02 16.68
CA ALA A 19 11.28 0.96 15.73
C ALA A 19 9.84 0.48 15.93
N PHE A 20 9.40 0.25 17.19
CA PHE A 20 8.03 -0.14 17.52
C PHE A 20 7.01 0.93 17.10
N LEU A 21 7.24 2.20 17.50
CA LEU A 21 6.33 3.30 17.20
C LEU A 21 6.25 3.61 15.70
N ALA A 22 7.39 3.60 15.00
CA ALA A 22 7.45 3.82 13.56
C ALA A 22 6.72 2.70 12.79
N THR A 23 6.93 1.44 13.20
CA THR A 23 6.23 0.28 12.62
C THR A 23 4.72 0.37 12.90
N GLY A 24 4.33 0.74 14.13
CA GLY A 24 2.94 0.94 14.51
C GLY A 24 2.24 2.07 13.75
N ALA A 25 2.96 3.12 13.33
CA ALA A 25 2.41 4.18 12.49
C ALA A 25 1.98 3.67 11.10
N CYS A 26 2.60 2.60 10.60
CA CYS A 26 2.23 1.92 9.36
C CYS A 26 1.09 0.89 9.52
N GLN A 27 0.43 0.78 10.69
CA GLN A 27 -0.59 -0.26 10.96
C GLN A 27 -1.80 -0.22 10.02
N HIS A 28 -2.12 0.91 9.41
CA HIS A 28 -3.18 1.03 8.41
C HIS A 28 -2.88 0.22 7.14
N ARG A 29 -1.60 -0.04 6.83
CA ARG A 29 -1.14 -0.81 5.67
C ARG A 29 -1.38 -2.32 5.81
N GLY A 30 -1.53 -2.85 7.04
CA GLY A 30 -1.78 -4.27 7.26
C GLY A 30 -2.28 -4.60 8.66
N LYS A 31 -2.86 -5.80 8.82
CA LYS A 31 -3.40 -6.30 10.10
C LYS A 31 -3.15 -7.81 10.28
N ALA A 32 -2.50 -8.46 9.31
CA ALA A 32 -2.40 -9.92 9.29
C ALA A 32 -1.22 -10.43 10.11
N SER A 33 -0.12 -9.73 10.09
CA SER A 33 1.09 -10.10 10.81
C SER A 33 1.92 -8.88 11.19
N THR A 34 2.78 -9.06 12.17
CA THR A 34 3.77 -8.07 12.60
C THR A 34 5.05 -8.77 13.02
N GLY A 35 6.20 -8.12 12.80
CA GLY A 35 7.47 -8.55 13.32
C GLY A 35 8.47 -7.42 13.47
N LEU A 36 9.39 -7.60 14.38
CA LEU A 36 10.57 -6.77 14.60
C LEU A 36 11.82 -7.65 14.58
N ALA A 37 12.90 -7.15 14.02
CA ALA A 37 14.24 -7.69 14.23
C ALA A 37 15.15 -6.57 14.71
N ILE A 38 16.08 -6.91 15.61
CA ILE A 38 17.11 -6.00 16.10
C ILE A 38 18.48 -6.61 15.87
N GLY A 39 19.48 -5.78 15.66
CA GLY A 39 20.86 -6.20 15.49
C GLY A 39 21.84 -5.40 16.36
N ASN A 40 22.86 -6.08 16.82
CA ASN A 40 23.95 -5.51 17.59
C ASN A 40 25.31 -6.15 17.19
N SER A 41 26.36 -5.97 17.99
CA SER A 41 27.68 -6.58 17.78
C SER A 41 27.77 -8.10 18.01
N LYS A 42 26.64 -8.78 18.37
CA LYS A 42 26.59 -10.22 18.65
C LYS A 42 25.71 -10.97 17.66
N GLY A 43 24.98 -10.28 16.79
CA GLY A 43 24.07 -10.86 15.81
C GLY A 43 22.69 -10.21 15.76
N ILE A 44 21.76 -10.88 15.09
CA ILE A 44 20.41 -10.37 14.85
C ILE A 44 19.40 -11.27 15.58
N HIS A 45 18.42 -10.64 16.24
CA HIS A 45 17.35 -11.29 16.99
C HIS A 45 15.99 -10.91 16.39
N ILE A 46 15.08 -11.88 16.23
CA ILE A 46 13.79 -11.72 15.56
C ILE A 46 12.65 -12.10 16.50
N TYR A 47 11.62 -11.27 16.52
CA TYR A 47 10.33 -11.63 17.08
C TYR A 47 9.19 -11.26 16.12
N LYS A 48 8.31 -12.22 15.82
CA LYS A 48 7.23 -12.05 14.85
C LYS A 48 6.02 -12.90 15.16
N GLY A 49 4.84 -12.49 14.66
CA GLY A 49 3.59 -13.20 14.89
C GLY A 49 2.46 -12.75 13.99
N LEU A 50 1.33 -13.45 14.11
CA LEU A 50 0.08 -13.09 13.44
C LEU A 50 -0.68 -12.08 14.29
N GLY A 51 -1.14 -10.99 13.68
CA GLY A 51 -1.90 -9.93 14.35
C GLY A 51 -1.27 -8.55 14.20
N ARG A 52 -1.86 -7.59 14.89
CA ARG A 52 -1.41 -6.19 14.93
C ARG A 52 -0.19 -6.05 15.85
N ILE A 53 0.54 -4.95 15.69
CA ILE A 53 1.76 -4.73 16.46
C ILE A 53 1.54 -4.81 17.99
N ALA A 54 0.49 -4.19 18.50
CA ALA A 54 0.18 -4.22 19.95
C ALA A 54 -0.31 -5.59 20.46
N GLU A 55 -0.68 -6.51 19.55
CA GLU A 55 -1.09 -7.88 19.87
C GLU A 55 0.11 -8.85 19.84
N VAL A 56 1.14 -8.50 19.05
CA VAL A 56 2.31 -9.36 18.81
C VAL A 56 3.52 -8.92 19.64
N ILE A 57 3.79 -7.62 19.71
CA ILE A 57 4.94 -7.05 20.41
C ILE A 57 4.46 -6.40 21.68
N ASP A 58 4.68 -7.05 22.81
CA ASP A 58 4.34 -6.54 24.13
C ASP A 58 5.54 -5.86 24.82
N PHE A 59 5.29 -5.34 26.00
CA PHE A 59 6.33 -4.64 26.78
C PHE A 59 7.52 -5.55 27.14
N ASN A 60 7.30 -6.84 27.40
CA ASN A 60 8.38 -7.76 27.75
C ASN A 60 9.33 -7.97 26.56
N ILE A 61 8.80 -8.07 25.36
CA ILE A 61 9.59 -8.20 24.14
C ILE A 61 10.40 -6.91 23.90
N ILE A 62 9.77 -5.73 24.07
CA ILE A 62 10.46 -4.45 23.95
C ILE A 62 11.62 -4.36 24.95
N SER A 63 11.37 -4.68 26.24
CA SER A 63 12.39 -4.67 27.28
C SER A 63 13.52 -5.65 26.96
N THR A 64 13.19 -6.88 26.57
CA THR A 64 14.19 -7.90 26.19
C THR A 64 15.07 -7.41 25.03
N PHE A 65 14.49 -6.74 24.04
CA PHE A 65 15.23 -6.19 22.92
C PHE A 65 16.11 -5.00 23.32
N GLN A 66 15.64 -4.14 24.24
CA GLN A 66 16.43 -3.02 24.77
C GLN A 66 17.65 -3.51 25.56
N ASP A 67 17.50 -4.57 26.37
CA ASP A 67 18.58 -5.17 27.15
C ASP A 67 19.72 -5.75 26.28
N LEU A 68 19.46 -5.96 24.99
CA LEU A 68 20.46 -6.39 24.01
C LEU A 68 21.29 -5.23 23.43
N GLU A 69 21.00 -3.98 23.81
CA GLU A 69 21.69 -2.76 23.34
C GLU A 69 21.82 -2.71 21.79
N PRO A 70 20.71 -2.73 21.05
CA PRO A 70 20.76 -2.80 19.60
C PRO A 70 21.25 -1.48 18.98
N THR A 71 21.95 -1.59 17.85
CA THR A 71 22.38 -0.47 17.00
C THR A 71 21.49 -0.30 15.78
N ALA A 72 20.72 -1.33 15.42
CA ALA A 72 19.84 -1.34 14.28
C ALA A 72 18.55 -2.13 14.55
N ALA A 73 17.47 -1.75 13.87
CA ALA A 73 16.21 -2.52 13.92
C ALA A 73 15.47 -2.42 12.58
N ILE A 74 14.70 -3.46 12.25
CA ILE A 74 13.73 -3.44 11.15
C ILE A 74 12.37 -3.91 11.65
N GLY A 75 11.31 -3.34 11.05
CA GLY A 75 9.93 -3.66 11.39
C GLY A 75 9.07 -3.95 10.18
N LYS A 76 8.06 -4.81 10.37
CA LYS A 76 7.10 -5.20 9.33
C LYS A 76 5.67 -5.21 9.85
N ILE A 77 4.77 -4.65 9.02
CA ILE A 77 3.32 -4.85 9.09
C ILE A 77 2.88 -5.57 7.82
N GLY A 78 2.30 -6.75 7.95
CA GLY A 78 1.83 -7.57 6.83
C GLY A 78 0.33 -7.40 6.55
N TYR A 79 -0.01 -7.26 5.27
CA TYR A 79 -1.39 -7.03 4.81
C TYR A 79 -2.20 -8.31 4.63
N THR A 80 -1.62 -9.36 4.06
CA THR A 80 -2.38 -10.47 3.46
C THR A 80 -2.64 -11.62 4.43
N LYS A 81 -3.91 -12.06 4.49
CA LYS A 81 -4.31 -13.32 5.16
C LYS A 81 -4.14 -14.58 4.29
N ARG A 82 -3.96 -14.44 2.98
CA ARG A 82 -3.88 -15.58 2.05
C ARG A 82 -2.51 -16.22 2.12
N LYS A 83 -2.46 -17.51 2.50
CA LYS A 83 -1.27 -18.36 2.67
C LYS A 83 -0.32 -17.99 3.83
N ILE A 84 -0.50 -16.86 4.52
CA ILE A 84 0.21 -16.56 5.78
C ILE A 84 -0.68 -17.03 6.95
N SER A 85 -1.17 -18.24 6.92
CA SER A 85 -1.80 -18.88 8.08
C SER A 85 -0.75 -19.43 9.05
N GLU A 86 0.52 -19.42 8.65
CA GLU A 86 1.63 -19.97 9.41
C GLU A 86 2.60 -18.85 9.80
N LYS A 87 2.95 -18.83 11.07
CA LYS A 87 3.90 -17.87 11.65
C LYS A 87 5.24 -17.85 10.90
N VAL A 88 5.66 -18.98 10.32
CA VAL A 88 6.93 -19.10 9.58
C VAL A 88 6.99 -18.16 8.37
N ASN A 89 5.87 -17.96 7.69
CA ASN A 89 5.77 -17.10 6.51
C ASN A 89 5.69 -15.59 6.81
N THR A 90 5.69 -15.20 8.10
CA THR A 90 5.70 -13.78 8.49
C THR A 90 7.11 -13.21 8.41
N GLU A 91 7.20 -11.90 8.22
CA GLU A 91 8.47 -11.17 8.21
C GLU A 91 8.73 -10.47 9.55
N PRO A 92 9.99 -10.19 9.90
CA PRO A 92 11.25 -10.36 9.15
C PRO A 92 11.63 -11.82 8.87
N ILE A 93 12.38 -12.05 7.77
CA ILE A 93 12.86 -13.38 7.38
C ILE A 93 14.38 -13.42 7.48
N GLU A 94 14.89 -14.42 8.17
CA GLU A 94 16.31 -14.78 8.19
C GLU A 94 16.64 -15.68 7.01
N ILE A 95 17.77 -15.44 6.36
CA ILE A 95 18.24 -16.22 5.21
C ILE A 95 19.13 -17.35 5.70
N SER A 96 18.85 -18.55 5.22
CA SER A 96 19.52 -19.81 5.63
C SER A 96 20.41 -20.35 4.52
N PRO A 97 21.68 -19.88 4.37
CA PRO A 97 22.62 -20.48 3.45
C PRO A 97 22.99 -21.91 3.90
N ARG A 98 23.31 -22.80 2.96
CA ARG A 98 23.74 -24.18 3.27
C ARG A 98 25.18 -24.24 3.79
N THR A 99 25.97 -23.21 3.50
CA THR A 99 27.36 -23.06 3.97
C THR A 99 27.50 -21.75 4.73
N ASP A 100 28.25 -21.78 5.81
CA ASP A 100 28.56 -20.56 6.56
C ASP A 100 29.38 -19.60 5.70
N THR A 101 28.90 -18.37 5.56
CA THR A 101 29.53 -17.29 4.80
C THR A 101 30.10 -16.19 5.68
N GLY A 102 29.91 -16.30 6.99
CA GLY A 102 30.26 -15.24 7.95
C GLY A 102 29.25 -14.07 8.01
N TYR A 103 28.17 -14.13 7.23
CA TYR A 103 27.12 -13.11 7.23
C TYR A 103 25.78 -13.67 7.70
N GLN A 104 25.11 -12.95 8.61
CA GLN A 104 23.70 -13.19 8.93
C GLN A 104 22.87 -12.08 8.27
N VAL A 105 21.88 -12.44 7.48
CA VAL A 105 21.00 -11.49 6.76
C VAL A 105 19.55 -11.73 7.16
N VAL A 106 18.90 -10.66 7.60
CA VAL A 106 17.47 -10.65 7.97
C VAL A 106 16.80 -9.48 7.29
N LEU A 107 15.67 -9.69 6.61
CA LEU A 107 15.05 -8.61 5.86
C LEU A 107 13.53 -8.57 5.94
N THR A 108 12.99 -7.41 5.57
CA THR A 108 11.58 -7.17 5.29
C THR A 108 11.42 -6.49 3.93
N MET A 109 10.31 -6.72 3.25
CA MET A 109 10.03 -6.16 1.94
C MET A 109 8.56 -5.78 1.78
N ASP A 110 8.25 -4.59 1.28
CA ASP A 110 6.97 -4.28 0.65
C ASP A 110 7.17 -4.37 -0.85
N GLY A 111 6.45 -5.25 -1.52
CA GLY A 111 6.62 -5.44 -2.95
C GLY A 111 6.10 -6.78 -3.46
N TYR A 112 6.42 -7.06 -4.71
CA TYR A 112 5.95 -8.25 -5.40
C TYR A 112 7.01 -8.79 -6.36
N LEU A 113 7.14 -10.11 -6.42
CA LEU A 113 8.03 -10.84 -7.33
C LEU A 113 7.19 -11.81 -8.17
N ILE A 114 7.40 -11.81 -9.49
CA ILE A 114 6.76 -12.76 -10.41
C ILE A 114 7.76 -13.77 -10.95
N LYS A 115 7.26 -14.94 -11.37
CA LYS A 115 8.06 -16.09 -11.79
C LYS A 115 9.16 -16.43 -10.76
N GLU A 116 8.76 -16.51 -9.51
CA GLU A 116 9.67 -16.80 -8.39
C GLU A 116 10.29 -18.19 -8.44
N ASP A 117 9.61 -19.15 -9.09
CA ASP A 117 10.07 -20.56 -9.16
C ASP A 117 11.41 -20.70 -9.86
N ASP A 118 11.67 -19.91 -10.91
CA ASP A 118 12.94 -19.90 -11.63
C ASP A 118 14.09 -19.48 -10.73
N LEU A 119 13.89 -18.39 -9.96
CA LEU A 119 14.90 -17.88 -9.03
C LEU A 119 15.09 -18.82 -7.84
N ARG A 120 14.00 -19.39 -7.35
CA ARG A 120 14.07 -20.40 -6.27
C ARG A 120 14.88 -21.61 -6.71
N ALA A 121 14.64 -22.13 -7.92
CA ALA A 121 15.40 -23.24 -8.47
C ALA A 121 16.88 -22.91 -8.69
N GLU A 122 17.21 -21.68 -9.11
CA GLU A 122 18.60 -21.20 -9.26
C GLU A 122 19.33 -21.16 -7.90
N LEU A 123 18.63 -20.80 -6.83
CA LEU A 123 19.21 -20.59 -5.50
C LEU A 123 19.20 -21.84 -4.60
N ASP A 124 18.33 -22.83 -4.89
CA ASP A 124 18.14 -24.03 -4.04
C ASP A 124 19.44 -24.81 -3.75
N PRO A 125 20.42 -24.92 -4.66
CA PRO A 125 21.69 -25.56 -4.35
C PRO A 125 22.46 -24.91 -3.20
N ASP A 126 22.34 -23.58 -3.04
CA ASP A 126 23.11 -22.78 -2.09
C ASP A 126 22.32 -22.43 -0.81
N TYR A 127 20.98 -22.50 -0.86
CA TYR A 127 20.09 -22.03 0.22
C TYR A 127 19.06 -23.08 0.63
N ARG A 128 18.65 -23.02 1.90
CA ARG A 128 17.49 -23.76 2.41
C ARG A 128 16.32 -22.77 2.49
N PHE A 129 15.29 -22.99 1.70
CA PHE A 129 14.06 -22.21 1.78
C PHE A 129 13.12 -22.81 2.82
N GLU A 130 12.78 -22.03 3.84
CA GLU A 130 11.92 -22.44 4.97
C GLU A 130 10.50 -21.91 4.82
N THR A 131 10.30 -20.90 3.94
CA THR A 131 9.02 -20.23 3.78
C THR A 131 8.53 -20.28 2.32
N SER A 132 7.24 -19.99 2.14
CA SER A 132 6.67 -19.69 0.81
C SER A 132 6.66 -18.19 0.51
N ASN A 133 7.30 -17.36 1.35
CA ASN A 133 7.35 -15.92 1.17
C ASN A 133 8.42 -15.52 0.14
N LYS A 134 8.03 -14.69 -0.81
CA LYS A 134 8.92 -14.21 -1.89
C LYS A 134 10.09 -13.35 -1.39
N THR A 135 9.93 -12.74 -0.22
CA THR A 135 10.98 -11.99 0.47
C THR A 135 12.21 -12.85 0.74
N GLU A 136 12.02 -14.15 1.02
CA GLU A 136 13.13 -15.09 1.23
C GLU A 136 14.01 -15.26 -0.02
N ILE A 137 13.41 -15.25 -1.21
CA ILE A 137 14.15 -15.35 -2.49
C ILE A 137 14.99 -14.09 -2.73
N VAL A 138 14.37 -12.91 -2.51
CA VAL A 138 15.08 -11.63 -2.64
C VAL A 138 16.21 -11.53 -1.61
N GLY A 139 15.97 -11.99 -0.39
CA GLY A 139 16.99 -12.07 0.65
C GLY A 139 18.15 -13.03 0.32
N ALA A 140 17.85 -14.18 -0.28
CA ALA A 140 18.89 -15.13 -0.72
C ALA A 140 19.77 -14.53 -1.83
N LEU A 141 19.18 -13.79 -2.78
CA LEU A 141 19.95 -13.03 -3.78
C LEU A 141 20.83 -11.96 -3.11
N LEU A 142 20.27 -11.17 -2.20
CA LEU A 142 21.01 -10.15 -1.46
C LEU A 142 22.18 -10.77 -0.70
N HIS A 143 21.94 -11.85 0.05
CA HIS A 143 22.96 -12.58 0.79
C HIS A 143 24.04 -13.14 -0.15
N LYS A 144 23.68 -13.73 -1.29
CA LYS A 144 24.61 -14.25 -2.30
C LYS A 144 25.57 -13.18 -2.79
N TYR A 145 25.05 -11.99 -3.09
CA TYR A 145 25.87 -10.87 -3.56
C TYR A 145 26.74 -10.29 -2.44
N ILE A 146 26.21 -10.14 -1.22
CA ILE A 146 27.00 -9.72 -0.05
C ILE A 146 28.15 -10.71 0.21
N SER A 147 27.90 -12.00 0.16
CA SER A 147 28.92 -13.03 0.39
C SER A 147 30.06 -12.99 -0.65
N SER A 148 29.78 -12.50 -1.85
CA SER A 148 30.79 -12.40 -2.92
C SER A 148 31.49 -11.06 -3.00
N GLN A 149 30.84 -9.95 -2.64
CA GLN A 149 31.31 -8.57 -2.85
C GLN A 149 31.49 -7.76 -1.54
N GLY A 150 31.13 -8.36 -0.39
CA GLY A 150 30.99 -7.60 0.85
C GLY A 150 29.78 -6.68 0.85
N ILE A 151 29.61 -5.91 1.94
CA ILE A 151 28.54 -4.92 2.07
C ILE A 151 28.91 -3.67 1.27
N SER A 152 28.27 -3.47 0.12
CA SER A 152 28.59 -2.36 -0.81
C SER A 152 27.40 -1.96 -1.66
N PHE A 153 27.47 -0.81 -2.32
CA PHE A 153 26.45 -0.34 -3.27
C PHE A 153 26.38 -1.19 -4.53
N GLU A 154 27.46 -1.86 -4.89
CA GLU A 154 27.50 -2.81 -6.02
C GLU A 154 26.50 -3.95 -5.82
N VAL A 155 26.37 -4.44 -4.59
CA VAL A 155 25.38 -5.48 -4.24
C VAL A 155 23.94 -5.01 -4.53
N GLY A 156 23.63 -3.77 -4.21
CA GLY A 156 22.34 -3.18 -4.53
C GLY A 156 22.08 -3.07 -6.03
N ALA A 157 23.10 -2.64 -6.79
CA ALA A 157 23.01 -2.57 -8.25
C ALA A 157 22.77 -3.96 -8.87
N MET A 158 23.52 -4.98 -8.44
CA MET A 158 23.34 -6.37 -8.88
C MET A 158 21.91 -6.89 -8.56
N LEU A 159 21.38 -6.57 -7.38
CA LEU A 159 20.03 -6.99 -6.99
C LEU A 159 18.96 -6.31 -7.85
N VAL A 160 19.07 -5.00 -8.06
CA VAL A 160 18.14 -4.25 -8.93
C VAL A 160 18.19 -4.78 -10.35
N ASP A 161 19.38 -5.05 -10.90
CA ASP A 161 19.54 -5.61 -12.25
C ASP A 161 18.92 -7.00 -12.39
N LYS A 162 19.13 -7.88 -11.42
CA LYS A 162 18.57 -9.25 -11.42
C LYS A 162 17.05 -9.24 -11.36
N LEU A 163 16.47 -8.26 -10.66
CA LEU A 163 15.03 -8.16 -10.44
C LEU A 163 14.32 -7.20 -11.40
N HIS A 164 15.09 -6.53 -12.27
CA HIS A 164 14.56 -5.57 -13.23
C HIS A 164 13.40 -6.15 -14.06
N GLY A 165 12.29 -5.38 -14.14
CA GLY A 165 11.12 -5.74 -14.92
C GLY A 165 10.29 -6.92 -14.40
N ARG A 166 10.75 -7.63 -13.33
CA ARG A 166 10.04 -8.77 -12.75
C ARG A 166 9.65 -8.62 -11.28
N ALA A 167 10.11 -7.56 -10.62
CA ALA A 167 9.76 -7.28 -9.23
C ALA A 167 9.49 -5.79 -9.02
N THR A 168 8.66 -5.50 -8.02
CA THR A 168 8.59 -4.20 -7.34
C THR A 168 8.98 -4.42 -5.90
N PHE A 169 9.77 -3.54 -5.32
CA PHE A 169 10.13 -3.65 -3.92
C PHE A 169 10.65 -2.36 -3.30
N ALA A 170 10.27 -2.14 -2.04
CA ALA A 170 11.05 -1.42 -1.07
C ALA A 170 11.49 -2.44 -0.01
N LEU A 171 12.74 -2.48 0.37
CA LEU A 171 13.25 -3.41 1.38
C LEU A 171 14.07 -2.73 2.46
N THR A 172 14.08 -3.35 3.64
CA THR A 172 15.02 -3.07 4.72
C THR A 172 15.66 -4.39 5.14
N ALA A 173 17.00 -4.39 5.28
CA ALA A 173 17.74 -5.56 5.70
C ALA A 173 18.74 -5.22 6.80
N LEU A 174 18.80 -6.06 7.83
CA LEU A 174 19.92 -6.11 8.77
C LEU A 174 20.93 -7.12 8.26
N VAL A 175 22.20 -6.71 8.25
CA VAL A 175 23.33 -7.56 7.86
C VAL A 175 24.36 -7.53 8.98
N TYR A 176 24.62 -8.68 9.61
CA TYR A 176 25.68 -8.85 10.59
C TYR A 176 26.88 -9.54 9.91
N ASP A 177 28.07 -8.95 10.03
CA ASP A 177 29.30 -9.41 9.37
C ASP A 177 30.26 -10.20 10.28
N GLY A 178 29.75 -10.64 11.43
CA GLY A 178 30.57 -11.27 12.47
C GLY A 178 31.14 -10.30 13.52
N LYS A 179 30.96 -8.99 13.33
CA LYS A 179 31.43 -7.94 14.24
C LYS A 179 30.40 -6.87 14.50
N GLU A 180 29.79 -6.36 13.43
CA GLU A 180 28.88 -5.23 13.47
C GLU A 180 27.59 -5.52 12.67
N THR A 181 26.49 -4.85 13.03
CA THR A 181 25.26 -4.91 12.26
C THR A 181 25.11 -3.64 11.43
N TYR A 182 24.83 -3.82 10.16
CA TYR A 182 24.50 -2.77 9.18
C TYR A 182 23.01 -2.77 8.90
N LEU A 183 22.46 -1.59 8.60
CA LEU A 183 21.12 -1.48 8.00
C LEU A 183 21.26 -1.11 6.53
N ILE A 184 20.63 -1.91 5.67
CA ILE A 184 20.51 -1.63 4.24
C ILE A 184 19.06 -1.29 3.94
N THR A 185 18.84 -0.23 3.17
CA THR A 185 17.52 0.09 2.60
C THR A 185 17.68 0.28 1.10
N LEU A 186 16.71 -0.22 0.31
CA LEU A 186 16.81 -0.22 -1.15
C LEU A 186 15.41 -0.21 -1.77
N ASN A 187 15.24 0.60 -2.83
CA ASN A 187 14.07 0.60 -3.70
C ASN A 187 14.36 -0.10 -5.04
N ASP A 188 13.31 -0.64 -5.67
CA ASP A 188 13.36 -1.04 -7.07
C ASP A 188 13.64 0.15 -8.00
N ASP A 189 13.92 -0.11 -9.27
CA ASP A 189 14.30 0.92 -10.25
C ASP A 189 13.15 1.86 -10.65
N ARG A 190 11.91 1.57 -10.26
CA ARG A 190 10.72 2.37 -10.57
C ARG A 190 10.15 3.14 -9.38
N ALA A 191 10.65 2.89 -8.16
CA ALA A 191 10.07 3.40 -6.91
C ALA A 191 8.54 3.21 -6.86
N PHE A 192 8.09 2.00 -7.24
CA PHE A 192 6.66 1.71 -7.31
C PHE A 192 6.00 1.74 -5.93
N GLU A 193 6.64 1.10 -4.94
CA GLU A 193 6.21 1.17 -3.54
C GLU A 193 6.78 2.44 -2.88
N PRO A 194 5.98 3.16 -2.08
CA PRO A 194 6.45 4.37 -1.40
C PRO A 194 7.49 4.02 -0.34
N PHE A 195 8.55 4.81 -0.28
CA PHE A 195 9.60 4.67 0.71
C PHE A 195 10.28 6.01 0.97
N CYS A 196 10.60 6.30 2.22
CA CYS A 196 11.21 7.57 2.61
C CYS A 196 12.14 7.39 3.80
N PHE A 197 13.04 8.35 4.00
CA PHE A 197 13.92 8.38 5.16
C PHE A 197 14.14 9.79 5.73
N GLY A 198 14.66 9.84 6.94
CA GLY A 198 15.10 11.04 7.62
C GLY A 198 15.84 10.68 8.91
N THR A 199 16.41 11.70 9.55
CA THR A 199 17.12 11.56 10.82
C THR A 199 16.30 12.18 11.94
N ILE A 200 16.13 11.46 13.05
CA ILE A 200 15.39 11.91 14.23
C ILE A 200 16.25 11.70 15.47
N ASP A 201 16.64 12.80 16.11
CA ASP A 201 17.55 12.79 17.28
C ASP A 201 18.84 11.99 17.03
N GLY A 202 19.43 12.15 15.83
CA GLY A 202 20.65 11.45 15.43
C GLY A 202 20.47 10.01 14.97
N THR A 203 19.24 9.48 15.01
CA THR A 203 18.89 8.13 14.58
C THR A 203 18.35 8.18 13.15
N PHE A 204 18.94 7.40 12.24
CA PHE A 204 18.40 7.20 10.89
C PHE A 204 17.10 6.38 10.96
N VAL A 205 16.08 6.82 10.25
CA VAL A 205 14.79 6.14 10.14
C VAL A 205 14.39 6.09 8.68
N ALA A 206 14.09 4.89 8.16
CA ALA A 206 13.47 4.70 6.87
C ALA A 206 12.10 4.01 7.06
N SER A 207 11.12 4.34 6.24
CA SER A 207 9.78 3.75 6.35
C SER A 207 8.99 3.83 5.06
N SER A 208 7.97 2.97 4.91
CA SER A 208 7.03 3.03 3.79
C SER A 208 6.32 4.38 3.68
N GLU A 209 6.10 5.08 4.80
CA GLU A 209 5.38 6.35 4.81
C GLU A 209 5.92 7.32 5.85
N SER A 210 5.86 8.61 5.55
CA SER A 210 6.33 9.68 6.42
C SER A 210 5.53 9.82 7.74
N CYS A 211 4.35 9.20 7.86
CA CYS A 211 3.62 9.13 9.14
C CYS A 211 4.43 8.45 10.25
N SER A 212 5.37 7.56 9.92
CA SER A 212 6.31 6.98 10.88
C SER A 212 7.22 8.04 11.50
N HIS A 213 7.77 8.93 10.68
CA HIS A 213 8.62 10.05 11.15
C HIS A 213 7.80 11.03 12.00
N ARG A 214 6.59 11.36 11.56
CA ARG A 214 5.66 12.21 12.34
C ARG A 214 5.35 11.62 13.70
N ARG A 215 5.16 10.29 13.77
CA ARG A 215 4.91 9.58 15.04
C ARG A 215 6.08 9.70 16.01
N LEU A 216 7.29 9.81 15.50
CA LEU A 216 8.53 10.00 16.27
C LEU A 216 8.87 11.48 16.55
N GLY A 217 7.99 12.41 16.15
CA GLY A 217 8.22 13.86 16.35
C GLY A 217 9.12 14.52 15.30
N GLY A 218 9.43 13.83 14.20
CA GLY A 218 10.30 14.33 13.15
C GLY A 218 9.65 14.43 11.77
N PHE A 219 10.51 14.64 10.77
CA PHE A 219 10.13 14.79 9.37
C PHE A 219 11.01 13.90 8.51
N ILE A 220 10.58 13.61 7.29
CA ILE A 220 11.44 13.00 6.29
C ILE A 220 12.42 14.03 5.74
N GLU A 221 13.61 13.58 5.40
CA GLU A 221 14.57 14.34 4.61
C GLU A 221 14.29 14.16 3.13
N LYS A 222 13.90 12.92 2.74
CA LYS A 222 13.69 12.56 1.35
C LYS A 222 12.73 11.37 1.19
N GLU A 223 11.97 11.36 0.08
CA GLU A 223 11.38 10.16 -0.49
C GLU A 223 12.44 9.49 -1.40
N TYR A 224 12.57 8.16 -1.35
CA TYR A 224 13.51 7.43 -2.20
C TYR A 224 13.11 7.53 -3.67
N ASN A 225 14.11 7.70 -4.52
CA ASN A 225 13.99 7.51 -5.96
C ASN A 225 14.07 6.02 -6.32
N GLY A 226 13.80 5.68 -7.60
CA GLY A 226 14.06 4.33 -8.12
C GLY A 226 15.53 3.97 -8.08
N ALA A 227 15.86 2.71 -7.78
CA ALA A 227 17.22 2.20 -7.65
C ALA A 227 18.12 3.01 -6.70
N GLU A 228 17.57 3.49 -5.60
CA GLU A 228 18.32 4.21 -4.59
C GLU A 228 18.53 3.35 -3.34
N MET A 229 19.74 3.31 -2.84
CA MET A 229 20.16 2.48 -1.70
C MET A 229 20.81 3.33 -0.63
N THR A 230 20.50 3.05 0.64
CA THR A 230 21.25 3.56 1.80
C THR A 230 21.90 2.40 2.53
N ILE A 231 23.14 2.61 2.95
CA ILE A 231 23.87 1.74 3.87
C ILE A 231 24.18 2.54 5.14
N CYS A 232 23.64 2.07 6.28
CA CYS A 232 23.99 2.57 7.59
C CYS A 232 25.05 1.66 8.24
N SER A 233 26.08 2.26 8.80
CA SER A 233 27.24 1.61 9.40
C SER A 233 27.70 2.38 10.67
N PRO A 234 28.67 1.86 11.44
CA PRO A 234 29.24 2.61 12.56
C PRO A 234 29.81 3.99 12.20
N ASN A 235 30.12 4.22 10.92
CA ASN A 235 30.65 5.50 10.43
C ASN A 235 29.53 6.49 9.99
N GLY A 236 28.27 6.16 10.18
CA GLY A 236 27.11 6.93 9.72
C GLY A 236 26.36 6.24 8.58
N TYR A 237 25.61 7.01 7.80
CA TYR A 237 24.91 6.46 6.63
C TYR A 237 25.32 7.16 5.34
N GLU A 238 25.27 6.42 4.26
CA GLU A 238 25.50 6.93 2.90
C GLU A 238 24.38 6.45 1.98
N THR A 239 23.87 7.36 1.13
CA THR A 239 22.81 7.06 0.15
C THR A 239 23.34 7.27 -1.25
N LYS A 240 23.12 6.30 -2.14
CA LYS A 240 23.52 6.37 -3.55
C LYS A 240 22.41 5.97 -4.50
N GLN A 241 22.33 6.72 -5.61
CA GLN A 241 21.62 6.31 -6.82
C GLN A 241 22.46 5.27 -7.54
N LEU A 242 21.93 4.06 -7.74
CA LEU A 242 22.67 2.91 -8.27
C LEU A 242 22.66 2.85 -9.80
N ARG A 243 21.61 3.39 -10.41
CA ARG A 243 21.41 3.46 -11.86
C ARG A 243 20.48 4.61 -12.22
N GLU A 244 20.40 4.94 -13.52
CA GLU A 244 19.40 5.87 -14.02
C GLU A 244 18.01 5.31 -13.73
N GLU A 245 17.14 6.17 -13.21
CA GLU A 245 15.80 5.80 -12.77
C GLU A 245 14.76 6.02 -13.86
N THR A 246 13.71 5.20 -13.84
CA THR A 246 12.46 5.46 -14.54
C THR A 246 11.33 5.39 -13.54
N MET A 247 11.03 6.51 -12.90
CA MET A 247 10.01 6.60 -11.86
C MET A 247 8.64 6.20 -12.38
N LEU A 248 8.03 5.22 -11.74
CA LEU A 248 6.66 4.78 -12.01
C LEU A 248 5.92 4.47 -10.69
N PRO A 249 5.80 5.45 -9.78
CA PRO A 249 5.16 5.25 -8.48
C PRO A 249 3.69 4.88 -8.62
N ASP A 250 3.19 4.03 -7.73
CA ASP A 250 1.77 3.66 -7.69
C ASP A 250 0.92 4.85 -7.22
N ILE A 251 0.22 5.50 -8.16
CA ILE A 251 -0.61 6.68 -7.87
C ILE A 251 -1.76 6.36 -6.90
N PHE A 252 -2.20 5.11 -6.84
CA PHE A 252 -3.26 4.71 -5.92
C PHE A 252 -2.87 4.81 -4.44
N GLN A 253 -1.55 4.96 -4.13
CA GLN A 253 -1.06 5.31 -2.79
C GLN A 253 -1.61 6.66 -2.33
N GLY A 254 -1.50 7.70 -3.17
CA GLY A 254 -2.02 9.03 -2.87
C GLY A 254 -3.55 9.09 -2.84
N VAL A 255 -4.21 8.30 -3.71
CA VAL A 255 -5.68 8.27 -3.81
C VAL A 255 -6.32 7.57 -2.62
N TYR A 256 -5.82 6.38 -2.25
CA TYR A 256 -6.51 5.52 -1.27
C TYR A 256 -5.62 4.99 -0.15
N PHE A 257 -4.49 4.34 -0.48
CA PHE A 257 -3.79 3.52 0.51
C PHE A 257 -3.04 4.29 1.57
N GLY A 258 -2.39 5.40 1.18
CA GLY A 258 -1.52 6.15 2.07
C GLY A 258 -2.28 6.85 3.21
N ASN A 259 -1.61 7.00 4.34
CA ASN A 259 -2.11 7.78 5.46
C ASN A 259 -2.27 9.24 5.05
N VAL A 260 -3.39 9.85 5.39
CA VAL A 260 -3.72 11.24 4.99
C VAL A 260 -2.69 12.27 5.47
N ALA A 261 -1.99 11.99 6.56
CA ALA A 261 -0.93 12.84 7.10
C ALA A 261 0.47 12.52 6.55
N SER A 262 0.58 11.54 5.64
CA SER A 262 1.83 11.22 4.96
C SER A 262 2.06 12.13 3.76
N VAL A 263 3.34 12.31 3.42
CA VAL A 263 3.78 12.95 2.18
C VAL A 263 3.91 11.87 1.10
N PHE A 264 3.45 12.18 -0.10
CA PHE A 264 3.61 11.39 -1.30
C PHE A 264 3.95 12.34 -2.45
N ARG A 265 5.14 12.15 -3.05
CA ARG A 265 5.67 13.01 -4.12
C ARG A 265 5.70 14.49 -3.75
N GLY A 266 6.16 14.77 -2.55
CA GLY A 266 6.34 16.13 -2.03
C GLY A 266 5.05 16.84 -1.60
N LYS A 267 3.87 16.18 -1.69
CA LYS A 267 2.59 16.74 -1.23
C LYS A 267 1.99 15.88 -0.09
N GLU A 268 1.28 16.49 0.83
CA GLU A 268 0.48 15.73 1.80
C GLU A 268 -0.66 14.99 1.08
N ILE A 269 -0.87 13.72 1.42
CA ILE A 269 -1.92 12.89 0.79
C ILE A 269 -3.31 13.51 0.97
N PHE A 270 -3.59 14.16 2.11
CA PHE A 270 -4.84 14.89 2.30
C PHE A 270 -5.01 15.99 1.26
N GLN A 271 -3.95 16.74 0.95
CA GLN A 271 -3.97 17.79 -0.07
C GLN A 271 -4.21 17.21 -1.47
N ILE A 272 -3.54 16.10 -1.82
CA ILE A 272 -3.78 15.40 -3.11
C ILE A 272 -5.25 15.02 -3.23
N ARG A 273 -5.84 14.40 -2.20
CA ARG A 273 -7.26 14.00 -2.22
C ARG A 273 -8.19 15.21 -2.31
N GLN A 274 -7.88 16.32 -1.65
CA GLN A 274 -8.65 17.56 -1.75
C GLN A 274 -8.58 18.15 -3.16
N GLU A 275 -7.39 18.19 -3.77
CA GLU A 275 -7.20 18.68 -5.14
C GLU A 275 -7.93 17.80 -6.15
N LEU A 276 -7.96 16.46 -5.98
CA LEU A 276 -8.75 15.55 -6.81
C LEU A 276 -10.26 15.84 -6.71
N GLY A 277 -10.76 16.20 -5.52
CA GLY A 277 -12.14 16.63 -5.33
C GLY A 277 -12.46 17.96 -6.01
N LEU A 278 -11.53 18.91 -6.02
CA LEU A 278 -11.65 20.17 -6.77
C LEU A 278 -11.64 19.90 -8.27
N GLU A 279 -10.79 19.00 -8.76
CA GLU A 279 -10.71 18.64 -10.17
C GLU A 279 -12.03 18.02 -10.67
N LEU A 280 -12.67 17.14 -9.88
CA LEU A 280 -14.01 16.66 -10.18
C LEU A 280 -15.01 17.81 -10.39
N VAL A 281 -14.99 18.82 -9.54
CA VAL A 281 -15.89 19.97 -9.69
C VAL A 281 -15.55 20.81 -10.92
N ASN A 282 -14.27 20.98 -11.24
CA ASN A 282 -13.84 21.65 -12.47
C ASN A 282 -14.35 20.93 -13.73
N GLN A 283 -14.35 19.60 -13.69
CA GLN A 283 -14.78 18.74 -14.78
C GLN A 283 -16.31 18.77 -14.99
N TYR A 284 -17.08 18.61 -13.92
CA TYR A 284 -18.56 18.52 -14.00
C TYR A 284 -19.29 19.84 -13.79
N LYS A 285 -18.68 20.83 -13.15
CA LYS A 285 -19.14 22.21 -12.91
C LYS A 285 -20.42 22.36 -12.10
N THR A 286 -21.35 21.43 -12.17
CA THR A 286 -22.68 21.55 -11.56
C THR A 286 -23.04 20.34 -10.70
N SER A 287 -23.92 20.58 -9.70
CA SER A 287 -24.46 19.55 -8.82
C SER A 287 -25.87 19.93 -8.36
N LYS A 288 -26.77 18.95 -8.34
CA LYS A 288 -28.14 19.08 -7.80
C LYS A 288 -28.20 18.93 -6.28
N ALA A 289 -27.06 18.61 -5.63
CA ALA A 289 -27.01 18.35 -4.19
C ALA A 289 -27.31 19.59 -3.36
N ASP A 290 -28.00 19.41 -2.25
CA ASP A 290 -28.19 20.44 -1.21
C ASP A 290 -26.96 20.52 -0.31
N ILE A 291 -26.36 19.37 0.01
CA ILE A 291 -25.23 19.22 0.92
C ILE A 291 -24.22 18.22 0.36
N VAL A 292 -23.00 18.28 0.89
CA VAL A 292 -21.91 17.34 0.56
C VAL A 292 -21.60 16.51 1.80
N ILE A 293 -21.40 15.19 1.62
CA ILE A 293 -21.06 14.28 2.70
C ILE A 293 -19.90 13.37 2.30
N PRO A 294 -19.00 12.97 3.21
CA PRO A 294 -17.97 11.96 2.92
C PRO A 294 -18.53 10.54 3.01
N ASN A 295 -18.02 9.64 2.17
CA ASN A 295 -18.07 8.23 2.48
C ASN A 295 -16.91 7.92 3.46
N PRO A 296 -17.20 7.59 4.74
CA PRO A 296 -16.14 7.47 5.72
C PRO A 296 -15.36 6.14 5.57
N GLU A 297 -14.03 6.14 5.75
CA GLU A 297 -13.20 7.28 6.14
C GLU A 297 -12.40 7.85 4.97
N SER A 298 -12.23 7.09 3.88
CA SER A 298 -11.38 7.42 2.73
C SER A 298 -11.86 8.66 1.94
N GLY A 299 -13.16 8.87 1.88
CA GLY A 299 -13.78 9.99 1.16
C GLY A 299 -13.57 11.38 1.76
N TRP A 300 -13.02 11.55 2.97
CA TRP A 300 -12.92 12.86 3.63
C TRP A 300 -12.16 13.90 2.82
N GLY A 301 -10.93 13.60 2.38
CA GLY A 301 -10.11 14.55 1.64
C GLY A 301 -10.78 15.04 0.36
N VAL A 302 -11.28 14.08 -0.42
CA VAL A 302 -12.02 14.34 -1.68
C VAL A 302 -13.24 15.23 -1.44
N THR A 303 -14.00 14.90 -0.43
CA THR A 303 -15.27 15.59 -0.12
C THR A 303 -15.04 17.04 0.31
N VAL A 304 -13.94 17.33 1.01
CA VAL A 304 -13.54 18.72 1.32
C VAL A 304 -13.30 19.51 0.04
N GLY A 305 -12.63 18.91 -0.95
CA GLY A 305 -12.42 19.53 -2.27
C GLY A 305 -13.72 19.78 -3.01
N ILE A 306 -14.62 18.78 -3.06
CA ILE A 306 -15.95 18.88 -3.69
C ILE A 306 -16.78 19.99 -3.03
N ALA A 307 -16.86 20.03 -1.68
CA ALA A 307 -17.61 21.03 -0.96
C ALA A 307 -17.11 22.46 -1.23
N LYS A 308 -15.77 22.62 -1.26
CA LYS A 308 -15.13 23.91 -1.58
C LYS A 308 -15.45 24.33 -3.02
N GLY A 309 -15.31 23.45 -3.99
CA GLY A 309 -15.56 23.74 -5.39
C GLY A 309 -17.01 24.06 -5.70
N LEU A 310 -17.95 23.27 -5.16
CA LEU A 310 -19.39 23.48 -5.31
C LEU A 310 -19.93 24.63 -4.42
N LYS A 311 -19.13 25.17 -3.51
CA LYS A 311 -19.55 26.16 -2.49
C LYS A 311 -20.77 25.67 -1.66
N LYS A 312 -20.79 24.39 -1.33
CA LYS A 312 -21.85 23.76 -0.55
C LYS A 312 -21.38 23.36 0.84
N LYS A 313 -22.33 23.23 1.78
CA LYS A 313 -22.03 22.83 3.16
C LYS A 313 -21.62 21.36 3.20
N LEU A 314 -20.53 21.09 3.90
CA LEU A 314 -20.04 19.75 4.22
C LEU A 314 -20.59 19.31 5.59
N TYR A 315 -21.16 18.10 5.63
CA TYR A 315 -21.65 17.50 6.86
C TYR A 315 -21.15 16.07 7.04
N PRO A 316 -20.76 15.65 8.26
CA PRO A 316 -20.45 14.26 8.58
C PRO A 316 -21.74 13.45 8.80
N ALA A 317 -22.60 13.40 7.78
CA ALA A 317 -23.93 12.80 7.91
C ALA A 317 -23.93 11.26 7.85
N LEU A 318 -22.79 10.67 7.50
CA LEU A 318 -22.55 9.24 7.52
C LEU A 318 -21.38 8.94 8.45
N ILE A 319 -21.58 8.05 9.42
CA ILE A 319 -20.62 7.72 10.47
C ILE A 319 -20.24 6.25 10.35
N LYS A 320 -18.94 5.94 10.40
CA LYS A 320 -18.46 4.56 10.53
C LYS A 320 -18.64 4.10 11.98
N LEU A 321 -19.45 3.08 12.18
CA LEU A 321 -19.67 2.50 13.49
C LEU A 321 -18.45 1.67 13.92
N PRO A 322 -18.06 1.73 15.22
CA PRO A 322 -17.08 0.80 15.75
C PRO A 322 -17.55 -0.63 15.44
N GLN A 323 -16.68 -1.47 14.91
CA GLN A 323 -17.05 -2.87 14.61
C GLN A 323 -17.57 -3.52 15.89
N ALA A 324 -18.86 -3.81 15.93
CA ALA A 324 -19.39 -4.80 16.85
C ALA A 324 -18.62 -6.11 16.61
N VAL A 325 -18.24 -6.75 17.69
CA VAL A 325 -17.39 -7.95 17.75
C VAL A 325 -17.72 -8.92 16.61
N ARG A 326 -16.70 -9.43 15.92
CA ARG A 326 -16.78 -10.51 14.93
C ARG A 326 -17.27 -11.79 15.61
N THR A 327 -18.58 -11.91 15.83
CA THR A 327 -19.19 -13.10 16.45
C THR A 327 -19.83 -14.04 15.43
N PHE A 328 -19.84 -13.71 14.12
CA PHE A 328 -20.52 -14.55 13.14
C PHE A 328 -19.60 -14.87 11.95
N GLN A 329 -18.93 -16.02 12.06
CA GLN A 329 -18.13 -16.64 11.00
C GLN A 329 -18.91 -17.74 10.29
N GLU A 330 -20.21 -17.68 10.08
CA GLU A 330 -20.91 -18.73 9.33
C GLU A 330 -21.87 -18.17 8.29
N GLY A 331 -21.77 -18.77 7.10
CA GLY A 331 -22.31 -18.36 5.85
C GLY A 331 -23.79 -18.36 5.72
N GLU A 332 -24.31 -17.23 5.32
CA GLU A 332 -25.45 -17.11 4.40
C GLU A 332 -25.43 -15.69 3.81
N SER A 333 -25.69 -15.57 2.53
CA SER A 333 -25.71 -14.30 1.78
C SER A 333 -26.68 -13.26 2.38
N ARG A 334 -27.69 -13.71 3.13
CA ARG A 334 -28.65 -12.88 3.87
C ARG A 334 -28.03 -12.24 5.12
N MET A 335 -27.07 -12.91 5.79
CA MET A 335 -26.36 -12.36 6.95
C MET A 335 -25.30 -11.34 6.55
N ARG A 336 -24.59 -11.53 5.44
CA ARG A 336 -23.67 -10.51 4.90
C ARG A 336 -24.36 -9.18 4.62
N ARG A 337 -25.61 -9.18 4.15
CA ARG A 337 -26.42 -7.98 3.93
C ARG A 337 -26.74 -7.23 5.24
N LYS A 338 -27.01 -7.95 6.33
CA LYS A 338 -27.21 -7.37 7.67
C LYS A 338 -25.91 -6.83 8.28
N GLU A 339 -24.79 -7.52 8.07
CA GLU A 339 -23.47 -7.12 8.58
C GLU A 339 -22.93 -5.84 7.93
N VAL A 340 -23.22 -5.61 6.65
CA VAL A 340 -22.79 -4.39 5.94
C VAL A 340 -23.58 -3.18 6.42
N GLY A 341 -24.87 -3.31 6.71
CA GLY A 341 -25.70 -2.27 7.35
C GLY A 341 -25.26 -1.89 8.76
N LEU A 342 -24.44 -2.73 9.43
CA LEU A 342 -23.87 -2.45 10.74
C LEU A 342 -22.57 -1.63 10.69
N LYS A 343 -22.01 -1.38 9.50
CA LYS A 343 -20.75 -0.62 9.37
C LYS A 343 -20.92 0.88 9.43
N PHE A 344 -22.08 1.35 9.01
CA PHE A 344 -22.37 2.78 8.89
C PHE A 344 -23.66 3.14 9.59
N GLY A 345 -23.69 4.34 10.20
CA GLY A 345 -24.88 4.99 10.72
C GLY A 345 -25.14 6.28 9.97
N GLY A 346 -26.40 6.50 9.54
CA GLY A 346 -26.84 7.75 8.93
C GLY A 346 -27.41 8.71 9.98
N ILE A 347 -27.21 10.02 9.79
CA ILE A 347 -27.84 11.05 10.61
C ILE A 347 -29.09 11.56 9.88
N ASP A 348 -30.27 11.01 10.21
CA ASP A 348 -31.52 11.24 9.51
C ASP A 348 -31.87 12.72 9.39
N SER A 349 -31.65 13.53 10.43
CA SER A 349 -31.91 14.97 10.41
C SER A 349 -31.12 15.75 9.36
N LEU A 350 -29.98 15.21 8.91
CA LEU A 350 -29.13 15.78 7.87
C LEU A 350 -29.47 15.25 6.48
N LEU A 351 -29.98 14.01 6.39
CA LEU A 351 -30.17 13.28 5.12
C LEU A 351 -31.61 13.36 4.60
N LYS A 352 -32.61 13.33 5.50
CA LYS A 352 -34.02 13.23 5.13
C LYS A 352 -34.48 14.36 4.22
N GLY A 353 -34.98 13.98 3.04
CA GLY A 353 -35.53 14.90 2.05
C GLY A 353 -34.46 15.71 1.29
N LYS A 354 -33.18 15.43 1.45
CA LYS A 354 -32.08 16.16 0.79
C LYS A 354 -31.61 15.46 -0.48
N SER A 355 -31.08 16.28 -1.40
CA SER A 355 -30.20 15.85 -2.48
C SER A 355 -28.75 15.89 -1.98
N ILE A 356 -28.02 14.82 -2.19
CA ILE A 356 -26.71 14.59 -1.56
C ILE A 356 -25.64 14.46 -2.64
N ALA A 357 -24.49 15.14 -2.48
CA ALA A 357 -23.25 14.80 -3.14
C ALA A 357 -22.38 14.03 -2.14
N MET A 358 -22.13 12.75 -2.40
CA MET A 358 -21.27 11.91 -1.58
C MET A 358 -19.93 11.71 -2.28
N GLY A 359 -18.83 12.08 -1.60
CA GLY A 359 -17.48 11.90 -2.11
C GLY A 359 -16.83 10.62 -1.60
N ASP A 360 -16.11 9.92 -2.50
CA ASP A 360 -15.30 8.74 -2.17
C ASP A 360 -14.03 8.68 -3.05
N ASP A 361 -13.12 7.77 -2.70
CA ASP A 361 -11.88 7.57 -3.44
C ASP A 361 -12.08 6.75 -4.73
N SER A 362 -12.75 5.61 -4.66
CA SER A 362 -12.85 4.66 -5.78
C SER A 362 -14.05 3.71 -5.64
N ILE A 363 -14.49 3.15 -6.76
CA ILE A 363 -15.42 2.02 -6.80
C ILE A 363 -14.71 0.82 -7.42
N VAL A 364 -14.32 -0.16 -6.59
CA VAL A 364 -13.63 -1.37 -7.06
C VAL A 364 -14.65 -2.47 -7.40
N ARG A 365 -15.37 -2.98 -6.40
CA ARG A 365 -16.33 -4.09 -6.54
C ARG A 365 -17.79 -3.66 -6.50
N GLY A 366 -18.07 -2.39 -6.29
CA GLY A 366 -19.44 -1.86 -6.21
C GLY A 366 -20.27 -2.40 -5.04
N SER A 367 -19.63 -2.91 -3.98
CA SER A 367 -20.29 -3.42 -2.78
C SER A 367 -20.93 -2.33 -1.90
N VAL A 368 -20.90 -1.08 -2.35
CA VAL A 368 -21.49 0.08 -1.67
C VAL A 368 -23.02 0.11 -1.77
N SER A 369 -23.62 -0.62 -2.71
CA SER A 369 -25.06 -0.56 -3.02
C SER A 369 -25.92 -1.36 -2.05
N GLU A 370 -25.68 -2.65 -1.87
CA GLU A 370 -26.52 -3.49 -0.99
C GLU A 370 -25.98 -3.54 0.45
N GLY A 371 -26.63 -2.82 1.37
CA GLY A 371 -26.25 -2.73 2.78
C GLY A 371 -25.04 -1.83 3.05
N GLY A 372 -24.44 -1.18 2.00
CA GLY A 372 -23.34 -0.23 2.10
C GLY A 372 -23.80 1.20 2.44
N SER A 373 -22.86 2.14 2.25
CA SER A 373 -23.09 3.56 2.53
C SER A 373 -24.26 4.15 1.72
N VAL A 374 -24.42 3.76 0.46
CA VAL A 374 -25.53 4.19 -0.43
C VAL A 374 -26.88 3.79 0.15
N TRP A 375 -27.02 2.52 0.59
CA TRP A 375 -28.26 2.05 1.22
C TRP A 375 -28.58 2.83 2.49
N VAL A 376 -27.58 3.11 3.34
CA VAL A 376 -27.79 3.88 4.58
C VAL A 376 -28.29 5.29 4.27
N VAL A 377 -27.73 5.97 3.27
CA VAL A 377 -28.14 7.32 2.86
C VAL A 377 -29.60 7.36 2.38
N TYR A 378 -30.00 6.40 1.53
CA TYR A 378 -31.40 6.34 1.07
C TYR A 378 -32.36 5.90 2.17
N ASN A 379 -31.97 4.96 3.03
CA ASN A 379 -32.80 4.51 4.15
C ASN A 379 -33.04 5.62 5.18
N ALA A 380 -32.10 6.57 5.30
CA ALA A 380 -32.26 7.79 6.09
C ALA A 380 -33.15 8.85 5.39
N GLY A 381 -33.69 8.56 4.21
CA GLY A 381 -34.67 9.38 3.50
C GLY A 381 -34.10 10.41 2.54
N ALA A 382 -32.87 10.27 2.06
CA ALA A 382 -32.32 11.09 0.96
C ALA A 382 -33.16 10.90 -0.32
N LYS A 383 -33.38 12.00 -1.07
CA LYS A 383 -34.19 11.98 -2.30
C LYS A 383 -33.38 11.76 -3.55
N TYR A 384 -32.12 12.18 -3.53
CA TYR A 384 -31.23 12.18 -4.66
C TYR A 384 -29.79 12.01 -4.20
N LEU A 385 -29.00 11.18 -4.90
CA LEU A 385 -27.62 10.90 -4.54
C LEU A 385 -26.73 10.97 -5.78
N GLU A 386 -25.79 11.91 -5.78
CA GLU A 386 -24.65 11.97 -6.68
C GLU A 386 -23.44 11.35 -5.97
N PHE A 387 -22.78 10.40 -6.63
CA PHE A 387 -21.59 9.75 -6.10
C PHE A 387 -20.36 10.24 -6.86
N TRP A 388 -19.53 11.01 -6.18
CA TRP A 388 -18.36 11.68 -6.74
C TRP A 388 -17.09 10.92 -6.37
N ILE A 389 -16.41 10.37 -7.38
CA ILE A 389 -15.32 9.43 -7.21
C ILE A 389 -14.02 10.05 -7.71
N SER A 390 -13.04 10.20 -6.80
CA SER A 390 -11.78 10.89 -7.12
C SER A 390 -10.85 10.13 -8.05
N TYR A 391 -10.97 8.81 -8.13
CA TYR A 391 -10.26 7.99 -9.10
C TYR A 391 -11.13 7.75 -10.34
N GLY A 392 -10.53 7.21 -11.40
CA GLY A 392 -11.27 6.83 -12.61
C GLY A 392 -11.95 5.46 -12.48
N PRO A 393 -12.76 5.03 -13.48
CA PRO A 393 -13.34 3.71 -13.51
C PRO A 393 -12.26 2.64 -13.66
N MET A 394 -12.25 1.66 -12.75
CA MET A 394 -11.22 0.62 -12.71
C MET A 394 -11.55 -0.51 -13.69
N PHE A 395 -10.83 -0.58 -14.80
CA PHE A 395 -10.98 -1.61 -15.83
C PHE A 395 -10.01 -2.77 -15.67
N PHE A 396 -8.86 -2.54 -15.03
CA PHE A 396 -7.83 -3.54 -14.83
C PHE A 396 -7.61 -3.84 -13.34
N PRO A 397 -7.20 -5.08 -12.98
CA PRO A 397 -6.85 -5.39 -11.61
C PRO A 397 -5.56 -4.70 -11.19
N SER A 398 -5.34 -4.53 -9.90
CA SER A 398 -4.04 -4.14 -9.40
C SER A 398 -2.99 -5.22 -9.70
N PHE A 399 -1.74 -4.83 -9.84
CA PHE A 399 -0.62 -5.76 -10.04
C PHE A 399 -0.61 -6.92 -9.03
N LYS A 400 -0.99 -6.63 -7.80
CA LYS A 400 -1.08 -7.64 -6.72
C LYS A 400 -2.20 -8.69 -6.91
N GLU A 401 -3.13 -8.48 -7.83
CA GLU A 401 -4.25 -9.39 -8.12
C GLU A 401 -4.08 -10.19 -9.43
N TRP A 402 -3.01 -9.98 -10.18
CA TRP A 402 -2.76 -10.66 -11.45
C TRP A 402 -2.91 -12.19 -11.42
N HIS A 403 -2.44 -12.80 -10.31
CA HIS A 403 -2.52 -14.25 -10.14
C HIS A 403 -3.95 -14.81 -10.12
N ARG A 404 -4.96 -13.94 -9.95
CA ARG A 404 -6.39 -14.31 -9.96
C ARG A 404 -6.97 -14.34 -11.38
N GLY A 405 -6.23 -13.84 -12.36
CA GLY A 405 -6.58 -13.94 -13.78
C GLY A 405 -7.91 -13.26 -14.14
N VAL A 406 -8.62 -13.87 -15.11
CA VAL A 406 -9.90 -13.38 -15.65
C VAL A 406 -11.00 -13.28 -14.59
N GLU A 407 -10.98 -14.16 -13.58
CA GLU A 407 -11.94 -14.10 -12.47
C GLU A 407 -11.87 -12.76 -11.73
N CYS A 408 -10.67 -12.20 -11.62
CA CYS A 408 -10.45 -10.89 -11.01
C CYS A 408 -11.06 -9.75 -11.83
N LEU A 409 -11.03 -9.81 -13.15
CA LEU A 409 -11.68 -8.84 -14.03
C LEU A 409 -13.18 -8.78 -13.78
N HIS A 410 -13.86 -9.94 -13.69
CA HIS A 410 -15.29 -10.01 -13.43
C HIS A 410 -15.72 -9.51 -12.05
N GLU A 411 -14.78 -9.35 -11.11
CA GLU A 411 -15.05 -8.72 -9.83
C GLU A 411 -15.08 -7.18 -9.92
N LEU A 412 -14.45 -6.58 -10.93
CA LEU A 412 -14.40 -5.13 -11.10
C LEU A 412 -15.78 -4.59 -11.52
N ALA A 413 -16.25 -3.58 -10.79
CA ALA A 413 -17.57 -3.01 -11.03
C ALA A 413 -17.71 -2.42 -12.45
N ALA A 414 -16.65 -1.74 -12.93
CA ALA A 414 -16.65 -1.17 -14.28
C ALA A 414 -16.72 -2.24 -15.39
N GLN A 415 -16.11 -3.41 -15.18
CA GLN A 415 -16.25 -4.57 -16.10
C GLN A 415 -17.66 -5.15 -16.06
N ARG A 416 -18.25 -5.29 -14.87
CA ARG A 416 -19.61 -5.82 -14.69
C ARG A 416 -20.72 -4.89 -15.19
N ALA A 417 -20.44 -3.59 -15.27
CA ALA A 417 -21.41 -2.64 -15.77
C ALA A 417 -21.69 -2.83 -17.28
N PHE A 418 -20.82 -3.56 -18.00
CA PHE A 418 -20.89 -3.79 -19.45
C PHE A 418 -20.79 -5.28 -19.77
N VAL A 419 -21.76 -6.06 -19.27
CA VAL A 419 -21.90 -7.47 -19.62
C VAL A 419 -22.15 -7.59 -21.11
N ASP A 420 -21.37 -8.43 -21.80
CA ASP A 420 -21.43 -8.66 -23.26
C ASP A 420 -21.06 -7.47 -24.16
N GLU A 421 -20.56 -6.37 -23.59
CA GLU A 421 -20.04 -5.22 -24.34
C GLU A 421 -18.53 -5.03 -24.07
N ASN A 422 -17.87 -4.25 -24.94
CA ASN A 422 -16.49 -3.84 -24.69
C ASN A 422 -16.47 -2.57 -23.82
N PRO A 423 -16.10 -2.64 -22.52
CA PRO A 423 -16.12 -1.47 -21.63
C PRO A 423 -15.11 -0.41 -22.05
N TYR A 424 -14.09 -0.80 -22.80
CA TYR A 424 -13.01 0.11 -23.22
C TYR A 424 -13.43 1.06 -24.35
N GLU A 425 -14.47 0.73 -25.13
CA GLU A 425 -15.00 1.56 -26.19
C GLU A 425 -15.98 2.64 -25.71
N LYS A 426 -16.33 2.60 -24.42
CA LYS A 426 -17.33 3.49 -23.83
C LYS A 426 -16.72 4.85 -23.49
N SER A 427 -17.51 5.90 -23.71
CA SER A 427 -17.22 7.22 -23.19
C SER A 427 -17.32 7.25 -21.67
N LEU A 428 -16.68 8.23 -21.02
CA LEU A 428 -16.79 8.38 -19.58
C LEU A 428 -18.25 8.63 -19.12
N GLU A 429 -19.04 9.29 -19.95
CA GLU A 429 -20.47 9.54 -19.69
C GLU A 429 -21.27 8.23 -19.67
N GLU A 430 -21.10 7.36 -20.67
CA GLU A 430 -21.71 6.02 -20.70
C GLU A 430 -21.28 5.17 -19.50
N VAL A 431 -20.00 5.24 -19.10
CA VAL A 431 -19.49 4.55 -17.92
C VAL A 431 -20.14 5.09 -16.64
N ASN A 432 -20.25 6.42 -16.50
CA ASN A 432 -20.91 7.04 -15.36
C ASN A 432 -22.37 6.59 -15.23
N GLU A 433 -23.12 6.55 -16.34
CA GLU A 433 -24.52 6.09 -16.37
C GLU A 433 -24.66 4.60 -16.01
N ALA A 434 -23.83 3.75 -16.60
CA ALA A 434 -23.84 2.31 -16.32
C ALA A 434 -23.48 2.02 -14.85
N MET A 435 -22.49 2.73 -14.34
CA MET A 435 -22.08 2.62 -12.93
C MET A 435 -23.13 3.14 -11.97
N ALA A 436 -23.84 4.23 -12.32
CA ALA A 436 -24.94 4.75 -11.50
C ALA A 436 -26.05 3.70 -11.34
N LYS A 437 -26.41 3.01 -12.43
CA LYS A 437 -27.36 1.90 -12.41
C LYS A 437 -26.86 0.74 -11.56
N LEU A 438 -25.59 0.34 -11.73
CA LEU A 438 -24.99 -0.79 -11.02
C LEU A 438 -24.94 -0.57 -9.50
N VAL A 439 -24.55 0.63 -9.06
CA VAL A 439 -24.41 0.94 -7.62
C VAL A 439 -25.68 1.51 -6.99
N GLY A 440 -26.72 1.76 -7.79
CA GLY A 440 -28.04 2.18 -7.31
C GLY A 440 -28.11 3.64 -6.85
N VAL A 441 -27.40 4.53 -7.52
CA VAL A 441 -27.43 5.98 -7.28
C VAL A 441 -28.01 6.74 -8.48
N ASN A 442 -28.31 8.02 -8.33
CA ASN A 442 -28.85 8.82 -9.43
C ASN A 442 -27.78 9.23 -10.45
N GLU A 443 -26.59 9.57 -9.98
CA GLU A 443 -25.45 9.95 -10.83
C GLU A 443 -24.14 9.40 -10.22
N VAL A 444 -23.22 8.92 -11.06
CA VAL A 444 -21.83 8.71 -10.73
C VAL A 444 -20.99 9.71 -11.51
N LYS A 445 -19.95 10.24 -10.88
CA LYS A 445 -19.04 11.21 -11.47
C LYS A 445 -17.59 10.78 -11.19
N TYR A 446 -16.93 10.22 -12.18
CA TYR A 446 -15.52 9.83 -12.11
C TYR A 446 -14.58 10.94 -12.57
N ASN A 447 -13.40 11.02 -11.99
CA ASN A 447 -12.31 11.79 -12.57
C ASN A 447 -11.83 11.17 -13.89
N THR A 448 -11.36 12.00 -14.80
CA THR A 448 -10.61 11.55 -15.97
C THR A 448 -9.18 11.17 -15.57
N LEU A 449 -8.54 10.31 -16.37
CA LEU A 449 -7.13 9.98 -16.20
C LEU A 449 -6.25 11.23 -16.27
N GLU A 450 -6.53 12.14 -17.18
CA GLU A 450 -5.84 13.43 -17.31
C GLU A 450 -6.01 14.29 -16.04
N GLY A 451 -7.23 14.41 -15.50
CA GLY A 451 -7.49 15.14 -14.27
C GLY A 451 -6.72 14.59 -13.08
N ILE A 452 -6.60 13.25 -12.99
CA ILE A 452 -5.81 12.61 -11.93
C ILE A 452 -4.31 12.91 -12.12
N ARG A 453 -3.79 12.83 -13.38
CA ARG A 453 -2.40 13.18 -13.71
C ARG A 453 -2.06 14.62 -13.35
N ASN A 454 -2.93 15.55 -13.64
CA ASN A 454 -2.73 16.97 -13.34
C ASN A 454 -2.55 17.22 -11.83
N VAL A 455 -3.18 16.43 -10.97
CA VAL A 455 -3.12 16.57 -9.53
C VAL A 455 -1.99 15.74 -8.91
N ALA A 456 -1.95 14.45 -9.24
CA ALA A 456 -1.05 13.47 -8.63
C ALA A 456 0.29 13.32 -9.36
N GLY A 457 0.40 13.85 -10.58
CA GLY A 457 1.57 13.73 -11.45
C GLY A 457 1.64 12.39 -12.19
N GLU A 458 2.74 12.19 -12.92
CA GLU A 458 2.97 10.97 -13.69
C GLU A 458 3.29 9.79 -12.77
N GLY A 459 2.86 8.58 -13.17
CA GLY A 459 3.08 7.36 -12.40
C GLY A 459 2.30 6.19 -12.97
N SER A 460 2.18 5.13 -12.22
CA SER A 460 1.41 3.94 -12.56
C SER A 460 -0.07 4.14 -12.22
N PHE A 461 -0.91 4.10 -13.25
CA PHE A 461 -2.37 4.12 -13.16
C PHE A 461 -2.96 2.73 -13.46
N GLN A 462 -2.24 1.69 -13.13
CA GLN A 462 -2.47 0.29 -13.50
C GLN A 462 -3.94 -0.14 -13.67
N ALA A 463 -4.83 0.35 -12.81
CA ALA A 463 -6.25 0.00 -12.87
C ALA A 463 -7.04 0.76 -13.95
N LEU A 464 -6.50 1.85 -14.50
CA LEU A 464 -7.13 2.69 -15.50
C LEU A 464 -6.58 2.44 -16.92
N ASP A 465 -5.26 2.32 -17.06
CA ASP A 465 -4.56 2.27 -18.35
C ASP A 465 -3.55 1.12 -18.50
N ALA A 466 -3.57 0.18 -17.56
CA ALA A 466 -2.65 -0.96 -17.52
C ALA A 466 -1.16 -0.55 -17.50
N SER A 467 -0.82 0.62 -16.97
CA SER A 467 0.59 1.05 -16.79
C SER A 467 1.25 0.30 -15.62
N TYR A 468 1.46 -0.99 -15.81
CA TYR A 468 2.06 -1.84 -14.80
C TYR A 468 3.58 -1.66 -14.69
N PRO A 469 4.15 -1.81 -13.48
CA PRO A 469 5.57 -1.61 -13.24
C PRO A 469 6.46 -2.76 -13.76
N ILE A 470 5.85 -3.80 -14.32
CA ILE A 470 6.50 -5.04 -14.75
C ILE A 470 6.62 -5.07 -16.27
N SER A 471 7.74 -5.58 -16.79
CA SER A 471 7.96 -5.72 -18.22
C SER A 471 6.95 -6.66 -18.87
N LYS A 472 6.49 -6.32 -20.09
CA LYS A 472 5.44 -7.06 -20.81
C LYS A 472 5.78 -8.54 -21.04
N GLU A 473 7.05 -8.91 -21.13
CA GLU A 473 7.52 -10.30 -21.27
C GLU A 473 7.14 -11.19 -20.07
N PHE A 474 6.84 -10.57 -18.92
CA PHE A 474 6.37 -11.24 -17.72
C PHE A 474 4.86 -11.17 -17.53
N TRP A 475 4.12 -10.48 -18.43
CA TRP A 475 2.66 -10.39 -18.30
C TRP A 475 2.00 -11.71 -18.66
N PRO A 476 0.91 -12.08 -17.97
CA PRO A 476 0.14 -13.26 -18.35
C PRO A 476 -0.63 -13.01 -19.64
N ASP A 477 -0.82 -14.06 -20.45
CA ASP A 477 -1.48 -13.99 -21.76
C ASP A 477 -2.88 -13.37 -21.71
N TRP A 478 -3.63 -13.59 -20.64
CA TRP A 478 -4.97 -13.00 -20.50
C TRP A 478 -4.90 -11.46 -20.41
N LEU A 479 -3.86 -10.92 -19.73
CA LEU A 479 -3.68 -9.48 -19.60
C LEU A 479 -3.24 -8.85 -20.93
N LEU A 480 -2.35 -9.52 -21.66
CA LEU A 480 -1.94 -9.08 -22.99
C LEU A 480 -3.15 -8.95 -23.91
N ARG A 481 -4.04 -9.97 -23.92
CA ARG A 481 -5.29 -9.92 -24.73
C ARG A 481 -6.21 -8.77 -24.29
N GLU A 482 -6.36 -8.51 -23.00
CA GLU A 482 -7.19 -7.39 -22.51
C GLU A 482 -6.59 -6.03 -22.86
N CYS A 483 -5.26 -5.89 -22.80
CA CYS A 483 -4.58 -4.68 -23.22
C CYS A 483 -4.68 -4.46 -24.74
N ASP A 484 -4.67 -5.50 -25.56
CA ASP A 484 -4.91 -5.40 -26.99
C ASP A 484 -6.34 -4.88 -27.26
N ARG A 485 -7.36 -5.41 -26.57
CA ARG A 485 -8.73 -4.88 -26.65
C ARG A 485 -8.83 -3.40 -26.24
N PHE A 486 -8.06 -2.99 -25.23
CA PHE A 486 -8.00 -1.58 -24.79
C PHE A 486 -7.33 -0.68 -25.81
N ASN A 487 -6.24 -1.10 -26.44
CA ASN A 487 -5.47 -0.31 -27.40
C ASN A 487 -6.14 -0.17 -28.79
N HIS A 488 -7.11 -1.02 -29.09
CA HIS A 488 -7.93 -0.93 -30.30
C HIS A 488 -9.11 0.07 -30.18
N LYS A 489 -9.12 0.89 -29.12
CA LYS A 489 -10.09 1.94 -28.82
C LYS A 489 -10.01 3.14 -29.77
#